data_eddfcc41ccdae681f646fc2840642946
#
_entry.id   eddfcc41ccdae681f646fc2840642946
#
_cell.length_a   1.000
_cell.length_b   1.000
_cell.length_c   1.000
_cell.angle_alpha   90.00
_cell.angle_beta   90.00
_cell.angle_gamma   90.00
#
_symmetry.space_group_name_H-M   'P 1'
#
loop_
_entity.id
_entity.type
_entity.pdbx_description
1 polymer ?
#
loop_
_entity_poly.entity_id
_entity_poly.type
_entity_poly.pdbx_seq_one_letter_code
_entity_poly.pdbx_strand_id
1 'polypeptide(L)'
;MLITGENLGQVASQTAEALVVTDAAVSMPVMRPLIAMDKTDIMEKAREIGTFETSIMPYEDCCTVFLPKHPVTKPKLAKILESESRLDVETLIDAAVSSAETISILPE
;
A
#
# COMPACT_ATOMS: atom_id res chain seq x y z
N MET A 1 13.01 -8.26 -0.49
CA MET A 1 11.61 -8.71 -0.73
C MET A 1 10.67 -7.75 -0.03
N LEU A 2 9.62 -7.33 -0.70
CA LEU A 2 8.52 -6.57 -0.10
C LEU A 2 7.35 -7.50 0.21
N ILE A 3 6.60 -7.18 1.25
CA ILE A 3 5.34 -7.86 1.58
C ILE A 3 4.27 -6.76 1.70
N THR A 4 3.20 -6.89 0.93
CA THR A 4 2.13 -5.89 0.89
C THR A 4 0.78 -6.50 1.24
N GLY A 5 -0.13 -5.66 1.76
CA GLY A 5 -1.51 -6.04 2.05
C GLY A 5 -2.45 -5.83 0.85
N GLU A 6 -1.93 -5.72 -0.37
CA GLU A 6 -2.74 -5.52 -1.57
C GLU A 6 -3.69 -6.70 -1.81
N ASN A 7 -4.90 -6.36 -2.25
CA ASN A 7 -5.91 -7.32 -2.67
C ASN A 7 -6.54 -6.86 -3.99
N LEU A 8 -7.16 -7.76 -4.72
CA LEU A 8 -7.91 -7.44 -5.94
C LEU A 8 -9.39 -7.21 -5.61
N GLY A 9 -9.95 -6.11 -6.12
CA GLY A 9 -11.38 -5.86 -6.07
C GLY A 9 -11.97 -5.38 -4.74
N GLN A 10 -11.17 -5.18 -3.71
CA GLN A 10 -11.65 -4.67 -2.41
C GLN A 10 -12.02 -3.18 -2.48
N VAL A 11 -11.26 -2.40 -3.22
CA VAL A 11 -11.53 -0.99 -3.51
C VAL A 11 -11.29 -0.70 -5.00
N ALA A 12 -11.83 0.41 -5.49
CA ALA A 12 -11.80 0.76 -6.92
C ALA A 12 -10.38 0.86 -7.52
N SER A 13 -9.37 1.18 -6.71
CA SER A 13 -7.96 1.27 -7.13
C SER A 13 -7.22 -0.06 -7.13
N GLN A 14 -7.77 -1.11 -6.53
CA GLN A 14 -7.15 -2.44 -6.46
C GLN A 14 -7.50 -3.28 -7.70
N THR A 15 -6.86 -2.95 -8.81
CA THR A 15 -7.05 -3.59 -10.11
C THR A 15 -5.76 -4.26 -10.57
N ALA A 16 -5.86 -5.19 -11.52
CA ALA A 16 -4.70 -5.84 -12.10
C ALA A 16 -3.77 -4.83 -12.80
N GLU A 17 -4.35 -3.79 -13.41
CA GLU A 17 -3.58 -2.71 -14.04
C GLU A 17 -2.80 -1.88 -12.99
N ALA A 18 -3.36 -1.68 -11.80
CA ALA A 18 -2.66 -1.02 -10.71
C ALA A 18 -1.47 -1.86 -10.22
N LEU A 19 -1.63 -3.17 -10.10
CA LEU A 19 -0.55 -4.07 -9.72
C LEU A 19 0.63 -4.03 -10.72
N VAL A 20 0.36 -3.96 -12.02
CA VAL A 20 1.41 -3.81 -13.04
C VAL A 20 2.22 -2.53 -12.83
N VAL A 21 1.57 -1.44 -12.45
CA VAL A 21 2.23 -0.16 -12.19
C VAL A 21 3.06 -0.22 -10.91
N THR A 22 2.52 -0.78 -9.84
CA THR A 22 3.25 -0.90 -8.57
C THR A 22 4.43 -1.86 -8.67
N ASP A 23 4.31 -2.95 -9.43
CA ASP A 23 5.41 -3.88 -9.68
C ASP A 23 6.55 -3.21 -10.49
N ALA A 24 6.22 -2.33 -11.40
CA ALA A 24 7.22 -1.62 -12.21
C ALA A 24 8.06 -0.62 -11.38
N ALA A 25 7.59 -0.22 -10.20
CA ALA A 25 8.28 0.72 -9.32
C ALA A 25 9.44 0.08 -8.53
N VAL A 26 9.52 -1.26 -8.47
CA VAL A 26 10.50 -1.98 -7.67
C VAL A 26 11.17 -3.10 -8.46
N SER A 27 12.44 -3.38 -8.13
CA SER A 27 13.21 -4.48 -8.75
C SER A 27 13.24 -5.74 -7.90
N MET A 28 12.71 -5.69 -6.69
CA MET A 28 12.70 -6.83 -5.77
C MET A 28 11.36 -7.58 -5.82
N PRO A 29 11.33 -8.88 -5.49
CA PRO A 29 10.09 -9.66 -5.41
C PRO A 29 9.08 -9.03 -4.44
N VAL A 30 7.81 -8.96 -4.85
CA VAL A 30 6.69 -8.51 -4.03
C VAL A 30 5.79 -9.68 -3.71
N MET A 31 5.61 -9.96 -2.41
CA MET A 31 4.71 -10.98 -1.91
C MET A 31 3.38 -10.34 -1.49
N ARG A 32 2.28 -10.91 -1.98
CA ARG A 32 0.91 -10.42 -1.72
C ARG A 32 0.06 -11.53 -1.10
N PRO A 33 0.24 -11.84 0.19
CA PRO A 33 -0.43 -13.00 0.80
C PRO A 33 -1.96 -12.90 0.79
N LEU A 34 -2.53 -11.70 0.63
CA LEU A 34 -3.97 -11.46 0.67
C LEU A 34 -4.61 -11.28 -0.72
N ILE A 35 -3.86 -11.41 -1.81
CA ILE A 35 -4.23 -10.94 -3.15
C ILE A 35 -5.56 -11.49 -3.69
N ALA A 36 -5.98 -12.67 -3.28
CA ALA A 36 -7.20 -13.33 -3.73
C ALA A 36 -8.14 -13.72 -2.58
N MET A 37 -7.93 -13.18 -1.40
CA MET A 37 -8.78 -13.46 -0.24
C MET A 37 -9.98 -12.53 -0.19
N ASP A 38 -11.13 -13.04 0.21
CA ASP A 38 -12.28 -12.21 0.51
C ASP A 38 -12.07 -11.40 1.79
N LYS A 39 -12.77 -10.27 1.90
CA LYS A 39 -12.65 -9.39 3.08
C LYS A 39 -12.99 -10.12 4.38
N THR A 40 -13.95 -11.01 4.35
CA THR A 40 -14.33 -11.86 5.50
C THR A 40 -13.18 -12.75 5.94
N ASP A 41 -12.52 -13.41 5.00
CA ASP A 41 -11.39 -14.31 5.27
C ASP A 41 -10.20 -13.54 5.87
N ILE A 42 -9.95 -12.33 5.35
CA ILE A 42 -8.91 -11.45 5.89
C ILE A 42 -9.23 -11.04 7.33
N MET A 43 -10.49 -10.71 7.62
CA MET A 43 -10.93 -10.36 8.97
C MET A 43 -10.83 -11.57 9.93
N GLU A 44 -11.15 -12.77 9.48
CA GLU A 44 -10.99 -14.00 10.26
C GLU A 44 -9.51 -14.24 10.56
N LYS A 45 -8.65 -14.10 9.55
CA LYS A 45 -7.20 -14.23 9.73
C LYS A 45 -6.64 -13.19 10.70
N ALA A 46 -7.12 -11.96 10.64
CA ALA A 46 -6.72 -10.90 11.58
C ALA A 46 -7.14 -11.23 13.02
N ARG A 47 -8.31 -11.85 13.24
CA ARG A 47 -8.74 -12.33 14.56
C ARG A 47 -7.86 -13.48 15.04
N GLU A 48 -7.56 -14.44 14.16
CA GLU A 48 -6.71 -15.59 14.47
C GLU A 48 -5.31 -15.17 14.96
N ILE A 49 -4.72 -14.17 14.33
CA ILE A 49 -3.39 -13.65 14.71
C ILE A 49 -3.44 -12.51 15.74
N GLY A 50 -4.61 -12.15 16.24
CA GLY A 50 -4.79 -11.17 17.33
C GLY A 50 -4.61 -9.71 16.92
N THR A 51 -4.68 -9.37 15.62
CA THR A 51 -4.51 -7.98 15.13
C THR A 51 -5.82 -7.27 14.83
N PHE A 52 -6.95 -7.97 14.83
CA PHE A 52 -8.24 -7.41 14.42
C PHE A 52 -8.67 -6.21 15.26
N GLU A 53 -8.61 -6.32 16.59
CA GLU A 53 -9.05 -5.26 17.52
C GLU A 53 -8.22 -3.98 17.34
N THR A 54 -6.92 -4.12 17.09
CA THR A 54 -6.05 -2.98 16.78
C THR A 54 -6.40 -2.35 15.43
N SER A 55 -6.74 -3.18 14.43
CA SER A 55 -7.04 -2.72 13.06
C SER A 55 -8.35 -1.93 12.96
N ILE A 56 -9.30 -2.15 13.88
CA ILE A 56 -10.59 -1.45 13.87
C ILE A 56 -10.64 -0.21 14.78
N MET A 57 -9.53 0.10 15.47
CA MET A 57 -9.47 1.33 16.26
C MET A 57 -9.72 2.56 15.39
N PRO A 58 -10.45 3.57 15.90
CA PRO A 58 -10.72 4.79 15.16
C PRO A 58 -9.42 5.60 15.01
N TYR A 59 -8.80 5.48 13.85
CA TYR A 59 -7.66 6.27 13.44
C TYR A 59 -7.97 6.98 12.13
N GLU A 60 -7.32 8.13 11.89
CA GLU A 60 -7.47 8.84 10.63
C GLU A 60 -6.94 7.98 9.47
N ASP A 61 -7.82 7.72 8.50
CA ASP A 61 -7.46 7.01 7.29
C ASP A 61 -7.00 8.02 6.22
N CYS A 62 -5.78 7.86 5.72
CA CYS A 62 -5.23 8.71 4.66
C CYS A 62 -6.09 8.66 3.37
N CYS A 63 -6.86 7.60 3.16
CA CYS A 63 -7.76 7.46 2.02
C CYS A 63 -8.82 8.56 1.96
N THR A 64 -9.25 9.11 3.09
CA THR A 64 -10.25 10.19 3.13
C THR A 64 -9.66 11.56 2.78
N VAL A 65 -8.36 11.76 2.99
CA VAL A 65 -7.66 13.03 2.77
C VAL A 65 -7.23 13.19 1.30
N PHE A 66 -6.82 12.09 0.66
CA PHE A 66 -6.24 12.10 -0.68
C PHE A 66 -7.16 11.54 -1.78
N LEU A 67 -8.46 11.41 -1.52
CA LEU A 67 -9.40 10.92 -2.53
C LEU A 67 -9.53 11.90 -3.69
N PRO A 68 -9.05 11.56 -4.89
CA PRO A 68 -9.32 12.36 -6.07
C PRO A 68 -10.82 12.26 -6.44
N LYS A 69 -11.38 13.32 -6.99
CA LYS A 69 -12.78 13.31 -7.48
C LYS A 69 -13.06 12.19 -8.48
N HIS A 70 -12.03 11.76 -9.22
CA HIS A 70 -12.10 10.70 -10.22
C HIS A 70 -10.87 9.79 -10.05
N PRO A 71 -10.95 8.73 -9.24
CA PRO A 71 -9.84 7.79 -9.08
C PRO A 71 -9.56 7.05 -10.39
N VAL A 72 -8.28 6.88 -10.72
CA VAL A 72 -7.85 6.13 -11.90
C VAL A 72 -7.91 4.63 -11.57
N THR A 73 -8.89 3.94 -12.11
CA THR A 73 -9.08 2.49 -11.88
C THR A 73 -8.26 1.61 -12.83
N LYS A 74 -7.86 2.16 -13.99
CA LYS A 74 -7.03 1.48 -15.00
C LYS A 74 -5.81 2.33 -15.34
N PRO A 75 -4.83 2.44 -14.44
CA PRO A 75 -3.64 3.23 -14.68
C PRO A 75 -2.82 2.63 -15.82
N LYS A 76 -2.22 3.50 -16.63
CA LYS A 76 -1.25 3.13 -17.66
C LYS A 76 0.14 3.56 -17.19
N LEU A 77 1.09 2.63 -17.14
CA LEU A 77 2.44 2.88 -16.64
C LEU A 77 3.06 4.15 -17.24
N ALA A 78 2.97 4.34 -18.55
CA ALA A 78 3.54 5.52 -19.21
C ALA A 78 2.97 6.85 -18.68
N LYS A 79 1.65 6.89 -18.35
CA LYS A 79 1.02 8.09 -17.79
C LYS A 79 1.41 8.33 -16.33
N ILE A 80 1.61 7.26 -15.57
CA ILE A 80 2.07 7.37 -14.18
C ILE A 80 3.50 7.90 -14.17
N LEU A 81 4.40 7.34 -14.97
CA LEU A 81 5.77 7.81 -15.10
C LEU A 81 5.86 9.27 -15.59
N GLU A 82 5.02 9.68 -16.53
CA GLU A 82 4.92 11.08 -16.96
C GLU A 82 4.47 12.00 -15.81
N SER A 83 3.54 11.55 -14.98
CA SER A 83 3.09 12.31 -13.81
C SER A 83 4.17 12.40 -12.74
N GLU A 84 4.86 11.30 -12.47
CA GLU A 84 5.93 11.17 -11.48
C GLU A 84 7.16 12.00 -11.87
N SER A 85 7.46 12.14 -13.16
CA SER A 85 8.59 12.93 -13.65
C SER A 85 8.54 14.42 -13.29
N ARG A 86 7.40 14.89 -12.78
CA ARG A 86 7.22 16.27 -12.28
C ARG A 86 7.64 16.43 -10.82
N LEU A 87 7.93 15.32 -10.14
CA LEU A 87 8.35 15.29 -8.74
C LEU A 87 9.88 15.21 -8.67
N ASP A 88 10.46 15.88 -7.70
CA ASP A 88 11.85 15.66 -7.30
C ASP A 88 11.92 14.42 -6.41
N VAL A 89 11.88 13.25 -7.06
CA VAL A 89 11.75 11.95 -6.38
C VAL A 89 12.98 11.68 -5.50
N GLU A 90 14.19 12.02 -5.96
CA GLU A 90 15.42 11.79 -5.20
C GLU A 90 15.41 12.57 -3.89
N THR A 91 15.13 13.86 -3.94
CA THR A 91 15.05 14.69 -2.73
C THR A 91 13.97 14.19 -1.76
N LEU A 92 12.80 13.75 -2.28
CA LEU A 92 11.72 13.24 -1.44
C LEU A 92 12.11 11.91 -0.76
N ILE A 93 12.77 11.01 -1.48
CA ILE A 93 13.24 9.74 -0.94
C ILE A 93 14.33 9.98 0.10
N ASP A 94 15.32 10.82 -0.18
CA ASP A 94 16.40 11.11 0.73
C ASP A 94 15.88 11.75 2.03
N ALA A 95 14.92 12.66 1.95
CA ALA A 95 14.27 13.24 3.11
C ALA A 95 13.53 12.18 3.94
N ALA A 96 12.78 11.29 3.30
CA ALA A 96 12.04 10.22 3.98
C ALA A 96 12.99 9.22 4.66
N VAL A 97 14.05 8.80 4.00
CA VAL A 97 15.04 7.86 4.56
C VAL A 97 15.83 8.50 5.70
N SER A 98 16.26 9.76 5.54
CA SER A 98 17.05 10.45 6.57
C SER A 98 16.26 10.79 7.83
N SER A 99 14.93 10.90 7.73
CA SER A 99 14.04 11.13 8.87
C SER A 99 13.55 9.86 9.55
N ALA A 100 13.93 8.67 9.05
CA ALA A 100 13.51 7.40 9.64
C ALA A 100 14.11 7.20 11.04
N GLU A 101 13.25 6.90 12.01
CA GLU A 101 13.64 6.61 13.38
C GLU A 101 13.64 5.09 13.62
N THR A 102 14.66 4.61 14.35
CA THR A 102 14.72 3.22 14.79
C THR A 102 14.43 3.16 16.28
N ILE A 103 13.35 2.47 16.64
CA ILE A 103 12.97 2.25 18.04
C ILE A 103 13.28 0.80 18.40
N SER A 104 14.09 0.59 19.44
CA SER A 104 14.36 -0.74 20.00
C SER A 104 13.33 -1.08 21.04
N ILE A 105 12.55 -2.14 20.80
CA ILE A 105 11.59 -2.69 21.77
C ILE A 105 12.24 -3.92 22.39
N LEU A 106 12.53 -3.85 23.68
CA LEU A 106 13.06 -5.00 24.43
C LEU A 106 11.85 -5.80 24.96
N PRO A 107 11.89 -7.14 24.89
CA PRO A 107 10.89 -7.97 25.57
C PRO A 107 10.98 -7.74 27.08
N GLU A 108 9.81 -7.67 27.73
CA GLU A 108 9.69 -7.67 29.20
C GLU A 108 10.09 -9.03 29.80
#